data_5e877a015a8425c3eadf9a179a5d8253
#
_entry.id   5e877a015a8425c3eadf9a179a5d8253
#
_cell.length_a   1.000
_cell.length_b   1.000
_cell.length_c   1.000
_cell.angle_alpha   90.00
_cell.angle_beta   90.00
_cell.angle_gamma   90.00
#
_symmetry.space_group_name_H-M   'P 1'
#
loop_
_entity.id
_entity.type
_entity.pdbx_description
1 polymer ?
#
loop_
_entity_poly.entity_id
_entity_poly.type
_entity_poly.pdbx_seq_one_letter_code
_entity_poly.pdbx_strand_id
1 'polypeptide(L)' 'MNTTKNEVATLLQTLSDDVSFDEIHYHLYVLEKVNRGIKRAETEGAISHEDAKKRLSKWLLD' A
#
# COMPACT_ATOMS: atom_id res chain seq x y z
N MET A 1 -13.53 1.27 -5.79
CA MET A 1 -12.59 2.33 -5.38
C MET A 1 -11.81 1.88 -4.16
N ASN A 2 -10.49 1.91 -4.24
CA ASN A 2 -9.67 1.48 -3.11
C ASN A 2 -9.55 2.60 -2.08
N THR A 3 -10.10 2.37 -0.91
CA THR A 3 -9.96 3.30 0.22
C THR A 3 -8.75 2.90 1.04
N THR A 4 -8.30 3.81 1.90
CA THR A 4 -7.22 3.50 2.85
C THR A 4 -7.57 2.27 3.68
N LYS A 5 -8.82 2.16 4.10
CA LYS A 5 -9.29 1.00 4.88
C LYS A 5 -9.13 -0.29 4.09
N ASN A 6 -9.50 -0.30 2.81
CA ASN A 6 -9.37 -1.48 1.96
C ASN A 6 -7.91 -1.85 1.74
N GLU A 7 -7.04 -0.86 1.57
CA GLU A 7 -5.61 -1.09 1.41
C GLU A 7 -5.02 -1.75 2.65
N VAL A 8 -5.38 -1.27 3.83
CA VAL A 8 -4.91 -1.85 5.10
C VAL A 8 -5.46 -3.26 5.26
N ALA A 9 -6.74 -3.48 4.96
CA ALA A 9 -7.33 -4.81 5.06
C ALA A 9 -6.63 -5.81 4.14
N THR A 10 -6.31 -5.40 2.90
CA THR A 10 -5.59 -6.25 1.96
C THR A 10 -4.20 -6.59 2.50
N LEU A 11 -3.50 -5.60 3.04
CA LEU A 11 -2.18 -5.83 3.64
C LEU A 11 -2.27 -6.86 4.76
N LEU A 12 -3.23 -6.71 5.67
CA LEU A 12 -3.39 -7.62 6.80
C LEU A 12 -3.66 -9.05 6.34
N GLN A 13 -4.38 -9.23 5.24
CA GLN A 13 -4.66 -10.55 4.69
C GLN A 13 -3.42 -11.23 4.12
N THR A 14 -2.40 -10.45 3.71
CA THR A 14 -1.16 -11.02 3.18
C THR A 14 -0.18 -11.44 4.26
N LEU A 15 -0.40 -11.00 5.50
CA LEU A 15 0.47 -11.33 6.61
C LEU A 15 0.05 -12.66 7.25
N SER A 16 1.00 -13.34 7.89
CA SER A 16 0.69 -14.59 8.58
C SER A 16 -0.13 -14.31 9.83
N ASP A 17 -0.89 -15.32 10.28
CA ASP A 17 -1.78 -15.17 11.44
C ASP A 17 -1.05 -14.89 12.75
N ASP A 18 0.22 -15.29 12.83
CA ASP A 18 1.03 -15.10 14.03
C ASP A 18 1.87 -13.82 14.02
N VAL A 19 1.58 -12.91 13.11
CA VAL A 19 2.30 -11.64 13.02
C VAL A 19 2.11 -10.83 14.30
N SER A 20 3.18 -10.17 14.77
CA SER A 20 3.14 -9.34 15.96
C SER A 20 2.61 -7.93 15.68
N PHE A 21 2.25 -7.21 16.75
CA PHE A 21 1.86 -5.80 16.61
C PHE A 21 2.99 -4.96 16.02
N ASP A 22 4.24 -5.22 16.42
CA ASP A 22 5.38 -4.49 15.91
C ASP A 22 5.55 -4.70 14.40
N GLU A 23 5.36 -5.92 13.94
CA GLU A 23 5.43 -6.23 12.52
C GLU A 23 4.31 -5.56 11.74
N ILE A 24 3.09 -5.55 12.28
CA ILE A 24 1.96 -4.87 11.66
C ILE A 24 2.26 -3.37 11.56
N HIS A 25 2.74 -2.77 12.63
CA HIS A 25 3.09 -1.36 12.65
C HIS A 25 4.14 -1.03 11.58
N TYR A 26 5.16 -1.85 11.48
CA TYR A 26 6.21 -1.67 10.49
C TYR A 26 5.64 -1.73 9.06
N HIS A 27 4.81 -2.72 8.78
CA HIS A 27 4.20 -2.86 7.46
C HIS A 27 3.29 -1.69 7.12
N LEU A 28 2.54 -1.19 8.08
CA LEU A 28 1.69 0.00 7.89
C LEU A 28 2.53 1.24 7.61
N TYR A 29 3.66 1.39 8.29
CA TYR A 29 4.58 2.49 8.06
C TYR A 29 5.10 2.46 6.62
N VAL A 30 5.54 1.28 6.17
CA VAL A 30 6.05 1.10 4.81
C VAL A 30 4.94 1.37 3.79
N LEU A 31 3.73 0.85 4.04
CA LEU A 31 2.58 1.09 3.15
C LEU A 31 2.31 2.58 3.01
N GLU A 32 2.33 3.32 4.11
CA GLU A 32 2.12 4.77 4.08
C GLU A 32 3.16 5.46 3.21
N LYS A 33 4.43 5.09 3.37
CA LYS A 33 5.52 5.70 2.58
C LYS A 33 5.38 5.38 1.10
N VAL A 34 5.08 4.12 0.76
CA VAL A 34 4.87 3.71 -0.62
C VAL A 34 3.70 4.46 -1.24
N ASN A 35 2.59 4.54 -0.52
CA ASN A 35 1.39 5.22 -0.99
C ASN A 35 1.64 6.71 -1.23
N ARG A 36 2.36 7.37 -0.34
CA ARG A 36 2.73 8.79 -0.50
C ARG A 36 3.59 9.00 -1.74
N GLY A 37 4.56 8.12 -1.95
CA GLY A 37 5.44 8.23 -3.11
C GLY A 37 4.67 8.07 -4.42
N ILE A 38 3.75 7.10 -4.46
CA ILE A 38 2.93 6.84 -5.63
C ILE A 38 1.98 8.02 -5.90
N LYS A 39 1.33 8.53 -4.87
CA LYS A 39 0.42 9.67 -5.00
C LYS A 39 1.16 10.92 -5.46
N ARG A 40 2.35 11.14 -4.95
CA ARG A 40 3.18 12.27 -5.34
C ARG A 40 3.54 12.18 -6.82
N ALA A 41 3.97 11.00 -7.27
CA ALA A 41 4.31 10.77 -8.67
C ALA A 41 3.09 10.98 -9.58
N GLU A 42 1.92 10.53 -9.15
CA GLU A 42 0.67 10.72 -9.86
C GLU A 42 0.32 12.21 -9.96
N THR A 43 0.40 12.93 -8.84
CA THR A 43 0.09 14.36 -8.78
C THR A 43 1.03 15.18 -9.67
N GLU A 44 2.31 14.80 -9.70
CA GLU A 44 3.31 15.48 -10.53
C GLU A 44 3.25 15.07 -11.99
N GLY A 45 2.35 14.14 -12.34
CA GLY A 45 2.19 13.67 -13.72
C GLY A 45 3.25 12.68 -14.17
N ALA A 46 4.08 12.16 -13.26
CA ALA A 46 5.10 11.18 -13.58
C ALA A 46 4.52 9.81 -13.93
N ILE A 47 3.35 9.47 -13.36
CA ILE A 47 2.65 8.23 -13.67
C ILE A 47 1.14 8.53 -13.75
N SER A 48 0.42 7.68 -14.49
CA SER A 48 -1.04 7.80 -14.58
C SER A 48 -1.70 7.21 -13.34
N HIS A 49 -2.98 7.53 -13.16
CA HIS A 49 -3.77 6.96 -12.06
C HIS A 49 -3.80 5.43 -12.14
N GLU A 50 -3.95 4.87 -13.33
CA GLU A 50 -3.94 3.42 -13.52
C GLU A 50 -2.61 2.80 -13.14
N ASP A 51 -1.51 3.44 -13.53
CA ASP A 51 -0.18 2.95 -13.17
C ASP A 51 0.05 3.02 -11.67
N ALA A 52 -0.44 4.08 -11.03
CA ALA A 52 -0.35 4.22 -9.57
C ALA A 52 -1.07 3.06 -8.88
N LYS A 53 -2.28 2.73 -9.33
CA LYS A 53 -3.05 1.61 -8.77
C LYS A 53 -2.34 0.29 -8.97
N LYS A 54 -1.78 0.06 -10.15
CA LYS A 54 -1.04 -1.17 -10.45
C LYS A 54 0.17 -1.33 -9.56
N ARG A 55 0.94 -0.26 -9.36
CA ARG A 55 2.13 -0.30 -8.51
C ARG A 55 1.77 -0.61 -7.07
N LEU A 56 0.72 0.02 -6.55
CA LEU A 56 0.28 -0.22 -5.18
C LEU A 56 -0.23 -1.64 -5.01
N SER A 57 -1.05 -2.13 -5.95
CA SER A 57 -1.57 -3.50 -5.92
C SER A 57 -0.45 -4.53 -5.96
N LYS A 58 0.52 -4.32 -6.84
CA LYS A 58 1.67 -5.21 -6.96
C LYS A 58 2.44 -5.28 -5.65
N TRP A 59 2.67 -4.12 -5.03
CA TRP A 59 3.38 -4.07 -3.76
C TRP A 59 2.61 -4.79 -2.64
N LEU A 60 1.29 -4.64 -2.61
CA LEU A 60 0.46 -5.28 -1.58
C LEU A 60 0.37 -6.80 -1.75
N LEU A 61 0.41 -7.28 -3.00
CA LEU A 61 0.23 -8.71 -3.29
C LEU A 61 1.55 -9.49 -3.36
N ASP A 62 2.65 -8.80 -3.47
CA ASP A 62 3.96 -9.43 -3.42
C ASP A 62 4.35 -9.65 -1.96
#